data_5613ba1e1772e5dfab31da3230ec4a2f
#
_entry.id   5613ba1e1772e5dfab31da3230ec4a2f
#
_cell.length_a   1.000
_cell.length_b   1.000
_cell.length_c   1.000
_cell.angle_alpha   90.00
_cell.angle_beta   90.00
_cell.angle_gamma   90.00
#
_symmetry.space_group_name_H-M   'P 1'
#
loop_
_entity.id
_entity.type
_entity.pdbx_description
1 polymer ?
#
loop_
_entity_poly.entity_id
_entity_poly.type
_entity_poly.pdbx_seq_one_letter_code
_entity_poly.pdbx_strand_id
1 'polypeptide(L)'
;VVDLTFSRELERAATYGEIPKVTIPLEFVFKGVPRKPTYEFLSGTAGKALPAEINNLKPVDMPEWEYAKRKQYPKGEMVQSVRPTQESYYDAVNKGTWTFTGYDFTKKPVSEWDHKGWNLKFTGTWTFVADKYSENYEFVSSDPSRTLPAAVKALTPSNTNTYDNGETVFAEYPREMTYMDFDNEGTWKFDGYDANSKVVNQDKVLFTGKWSFAPHRDKTVSFNFVSDTPGKAIPDDLKAQIPAPITTSPKDYSDNVKNVLRDFYTYTDEENDGTWKFIAPEVIENPTDDEDSTYTFHWVFEPTKHSVYYDFYTDSKDSSGNLIYPPHTLYDLITYEREFVKGEKARVKMPSKT
;
A
#
# COMPACT_ATOMS: atom_id res chain seq x y z
N VAL A 1 -53.53 59.84 20.97
CA VAL A 1 -54.08 61.21 21.23
C VAL A 1 -53.48 62.10 20.13
N VAL A 2 -54.35 62.65 19.27
CA VAL A 2 -53.98 63.63 18.24
C VAL A 2 -54.18 64.99 18.84
N ASP A 3 -53.12 65.74 19.05
CA ASP A 3 -53.22 67.08 19.54
C ASP A 3 -53.38 68.03 18.32
N LEU A 4 -54.49 68.60 18.18
CA LEU A 4 -54.84 69.52 17.08
C LEU A 4 -54.69 70.95 17.57
N THR A 5 -53.61 71.61 17.20
CA THR A 5 -53.44 73.04 17.45
C THR A 5 -54.00 73.83 16.30
N PHE A 6 -55.07 74.59 16.59
CA PHE A 6 -55.76 75.49 15.62
C PHE A 6 -55.03 76.82 15.51
N SER A 7 -54.99 77.39 14.30
CA SER A 7 -54.42 78.72 14.10
C SER A 7 -55.29 79.81 14.70
N ARG A 8 -54.67 80.89 15.10
CA ARG A 8 -55.36 82.09 15.68
C ARG A 8 -56.50 82.63 14.86
N GLU A 9 -56.55 82.39 13.56
CA GLU A 9 -57.57 82.78 12.63
C GLU A 9 -58.85 81.95 12.79
N LEU A 10 -58.74 80.71 13.08
CA LEU A 10 -59.88 79.80 13.40
C LEU A 10 -60.53 80.16 14.71
N GLU A 11 -59.77 80.60 15.74
CA GLU A 11 -60.24 81.09 17.02
C GLU A 11 -61.06 82.36 16.86
N ARG A 12 -60.63 83.26 15.93
CA ARG A 12 -61.35 84.51 15.64
C ARG A 12 -62.71 84.29 14.96
N ALA A 13 -62.75 83.37 13.99
CA ALA A 13 -64.02 83.06 13.28
C ALA A 13 -65.07 82.49 14.21
N ALA A 14 -64.64 81.66 15.19
CA ALA A 14 -65.54 81.10 16.22
C ALA A 14 -66.12 82.16 17.15
N THR A 15 -65.45 83.34 17.38
CA THR A 15 -65.91 84.44 18.22
C THR A 15 -67.00 85.31 17.58
N TYR A 16 -67.16 85.34 16.24
CA TYR A 16 -68.12 86.10 15.52
C TYR A 16 -69.34 85.28 15.03
N GLY A 17 -69.52 84.07 15.51
CA GLY A 17 -70.75 83.28 15.20
C GLY A 17 -70.72 82.59 13.85
N GLU A 18 -69.73 82.77 13.05
CA GLU A 18 -69.50 81.99 11.81
C GLU A 18 -68.72 80.70 12.11
N ILE A 19 -69.32 79.57 11.87
CA ILE A 19 -68.59 78.26 11.96
C ILE A 19 -67.98 77.97 10.60
N PRO A 20 -66.71 78.29 10.48
CA PRO A 20 -65.97 77.92 9.24
C PRO A 20 -65.88 76.40 9.08
N LYS A 21 -66.34 75.90 7.95
CA LYS A 21 -66.03 74.49 7.61
C LYS A 21 -64.57 74.40 7.24
N VAL A 22 -63.80 73.88 8.21
CA VAL A 22 -62.34 73.54 7.95
C VAL A 22 -62.27 72.04 7.61
N THR A 23 -61.90 71.77 6.39
CA THR A 23 -61.55 70.38 5.96
C THR A 23 -60.07 70.16 6.16
N ILE A 24 -59.73 69.41 7.19
CA ILE A 24 -58.32 68.99 7.43
C ILE A 24 -58.13 67.68 6.71
N PRO A 25 -57.32 67.59 5.62
CA PRO A 25 -56.94 66.29 5.05
C PRO A 25 -56.06 65.56 6.03
N LEU A 26 -56.55 64.52 6.61
CA LEU A 26 -55.71 63.63 7.42
C LEU A 26 -55.12 62.55 6.48
N GLU A 27 -53.88 62.71 6.19
CA GLU A 27 -53.10 61.66 5.48
C GLU A 27 -52.57 60.69 6.51
N PHE A 28 -53.12 59.50 6.54
CA PHE A 28 -52.62 58.43 7.35
C PHE A 28 -51.49 57.74 6.59
N VAL A 29 -50.25 58.07 6.88
CA VAL A 29 -49.08 57.32 6.38
C VAL A 29 -48.92 56.06 7.25
N PHE A 30 -49.24 54.92 6.70
CA PHE A 30 -49.06 53.66 7.38
C PHE A 30 -47.55 53.36 7.42
N LYS A 31 -46.90 53.63 8.55
CA LYS A 31 -45.55 53.18 8.78
C LYS A 31 -45.57 51.73 9.18
N GLY A 32 -45.05 50.86 8.35
CA GLY A 32 -44.86 49.43 8.70
C GLY A 32 -44.06 49.32 9.99
N VAL A 33 -44.41 48.40 10.86
CA VAL A 33 -43.63 48.12 12.08
C VAL A 33 -42.36 47.41 11.66
N PRO A 34 -41.19 47.94 12.06
CA PRO A 34 -39.92 47.26 11.74
C PRO A 34 -39.93 45.83 12.26
N ARG A 35 -39.55 44.89 11.43
CA ARG A 35 -39.46 43.48 11.80
C ARG A 35 -38.00 43.09 11.78
N LYS A 36 -37.55 42.42 12.85
CA LYS A 36 -36.18 41.93 13.01
C LYS A 36 -36.16 40.43 12.82
N PRO A 37 -35.37 39.86 11.86
CA PRO A 37 -35.22 38.44 11.79
C PRO A 37 -34.49 37.92 13.03
N THR A 38 -34.94 36.80 13.56
CA THR A 38 -34.28 36.10 14.66
C THR A 38 -33.70 34.80 14.17
N TYR A 39 -32.65 34.37 14.81
CA TYR A 39 -31.91 33.19 14.44
C TYR A 39 -31.84 32.20 15.60
N GLU A 40 -32.12 30.95 15.30
CA GLU A 40 -31.95 29.84 16.22
C GLU A 40 -31.04 28.80 15.56
N PHE A 41 -30.12 28.21 16.32
CA PHE A 41 -29.30 27.11 15.83
C PHE A 41 -29.67 25.83 16.54
N LEU A 42 -29.81 24.75 15.76
CA LEU A 42 -30.11 23.41 16.22
C LEU A 42 -29.05 22.41 15.76
N SER A 43 -28.86 21.40 16.57
CA SER A 43 -28.04 20.25 16.18
C SER A 43 -28.81 19.38 15.19
N GLY A 44 -28.22 19.10 14.05
CA GLY A 44 -28.65 18.09 13.10
C GLY A 44 -28.06 16.71 13.36
N THR A 45 -27.15 16.58 14.36
CA THR A 45 -26.55 15.32 14.74
C THR A 45 -27.27 14.74 15.96
N ALA A 46 -27.86 13.57 15.78
CA ALA A 46 -28.62 12.90 16.84
C ALA A 46 -27.77 12.67 18.09
N GLY A 47 -28.32 12.96 19.26
CA GLY A 47 -27.65 12.76 20.55
C GLY A 47 -26.52 13.73 20.88
N LYS A 48 -26.24 14.72 20.01
CA LYS A 48 -25.21 15.74 20.26
C LYS A 48 -25.84 17.12 20.43
N ALA A 49 -25.59 17.76 21.58
CA ALA A 49 -25.97 19.13 21.82
C ALA A 49 -24.98 20.11 21.18
N LEU A 50 -25.49 21.25 20.70
CA LEU A 50 -24.61 22.31 20.19
C LEU A 50 -23.79 22.93 21.30
N PRO A 51 -22.49 23.17 21.12
CA PRO A 51 -21.67 23.99 21.99
C PRO A 51 -22.26 25.41 22.14
N ALA A 52 -22.12 25.98 23.33
CA ALA A 52 -22.61 27.33 23.59
C ALA A 52 -21.97 28.39 22.67
N GLU A 53 -20.73 28.19 22.28
CA GLU A 53 -19.92 29.03 21.39
C GLU A 53 -20.56 29.19 20.01
N ILE A 54 -21.21 28.16 19.48
CA ILE A 54 -21.89 28.23 18.19
C ILE A 54 -23.02 29.25 18.22
N ASN A 55 -23.68 29.45 19.37
CA ASN A 55 -24.71 30.48 19.50
C ASN A 55 -24.16 31.89 19.32
N ASN A 56 -22.87 32.12 19.58
CA ASN A 56 -22.21 33.41 19.35
C ASN A 56 -21.92 33.68 17.87
N LEU A 57 -22.06 32.66 17.01
CA LEU A 57 -21.87 32.76 15.56
C LEU A 57 -23.13 33.21 14.83
N LYS A 58 -24.22 33.41 15.55
CA LYS A 58 -25.44 33.98 14.96
C LYS A 58 -25.15 35.32 14.31
N PRO A 59 -25.82 35.65 13.19
CA PRO A 59 -25.63 36.94 12.56
C PRO A 59 -25.80 38.07 13.59
N VAL A 60 -24.92 39.05 13.53
CA VAL A 60 -24.93 40.19 14.43
C VAL A 60 -26.20 40.99 14.12
N ASP A 61 -27.06 41.03 15.11
CA ASP A 61 -28.25 41.85 15.02
C ASP A 61 -27.90 43.34 15.06
N MET A 62 -28.41 44.09 14.09
CA MET A 62 -28.36 45.56 14.19
C MET A 62 -29.14 46.01 15.43
N PRO A 63 -28.68 47.06 16.17
CA PRO A 63 -29.43 47.64 17.23
C PRO A 63 -30.83 48.03 16.75
N GLU A 64 -31.84 47.89 17.59
CA GLU A 64 -33.25 48.10 17.22
C GLU A 64 -33.51 49.48 16.63
N TRP A 65 -32.82 50.52 17.13
CA TRP A 65 -32.90 51.89 16.59
C TRP A 65 -32.29 52.05 15.19
N GLU A 66 -31.30 51.29 14.84
CA GLU A 66 -30.69 51.27 13.51
C GLU A 66 -31.57 50.51 12.52
N TYR A 67 -32.19 49.44 12.98
CA TYR A 67 -33.15 48.65 12.21
C TYR A 67 -34.38 49.46 11.85
N ALA A 68 -34.91 50.23 12.81
CA ALA A 68 -36.03 51.13 12.61
C ALA A 68 -35.77 52.24 11.59
N LYS A 69 -34.52 52.68 11.46
CA LYS A 69 -34.13 53.72 10.50
C LYS A 69 -33.88 53.21 9.08
N ARG A 70 -33.38 51.98 8.96
CA ARG A 70 -32.85 51.47 7.67
C ARG A 70 -33.85 50.67 6.85
N LYS A 71 -34.77 49.95 7.49
CA LYS A 71 -35.65 49.07 6.74
C LYS A 71 -36.95 48.78 7.45
N GLN A 72 -38.05 49.15 6.82
CA GLN A 72 -39.38 48.68 7.16
C GLN A 72 -39.70 47.54 6.17
N TYR A 73 -40.08 46.40 6.70
CA TYR A 73 -40.52 45.28 5.87
C TYR A 73 -42.07 45.28 5.81
N PRO A 74 -42.65 45.66 4.67
CA PRO A 74 -44.11 45.57 4.50
C PRO A 74 -44.55 44.09 4.52
N LYS A 75 -45.83 43.89 4.83
CA LYS A 75 -46.45 42.56 4.73
C LYS A 75 -46.25 41.98 3.36
N GLY A 76 -45.81 40.70 3.30
CA GLY A 76 -45.51 39.96 2.07
C GLY A 76 -44.12 40.20 1.49
N GLU A 77 -43.33 41.16 2.02
CA GLU A 77 -41.92 41.29 1.61
C GLU A 77 -41.12 40.06 2.00
N MET A 78 -40.26 39.59 1.08
CA MET A 78 -39.39 38.45 1.31
C MET A 78 -38.09 38.89 2.00
N VAL A 79 -37.89 38.49 3.24
CA VAL A 79 -36.65 38.74 3.99
C VAL A 79 -35.71 37.58 3.82
N GLN A 80 -34.48 37.87 3.40
CA GLN A 80 -33.45 36.88 3.23
C GLN A 80 -32.71 36.59 4.54
N SER A 81 -32.41 35.31 4.82
CA SER A 81 -31.55 34.92 5.94
C SER A 81 -30.13 35.40 5.74
N VAL A 82 -29.47 35.80 6.82
CA VAL A 82 -28.07 36.15 6.85
C VAL A 82 -27.29 34.96 7.42
N ARG A 83 -26.19 34.57 6.76
CA ARG A 83 -25.41 33.44 7.20
C ARG A 83 -24.71 33.74 8.53
N PRO A 84 -24.31 32.68 9.31
CA PRO A 84 -23.50 32.82 10.49
C PRO A 84 -22.19 33.55 10.19
N THR A 85 -21.59 34.17 11.20
CA THR A 85 -20.28 34.84 11.07
C THR A 85 -19.15 33.87 10.72
N GLN A 86 -19.32 32.59 11.08
CA GLN A 86 -18.49 31.46 10.68
C GLN A 86 -19.41 30.27 10.41
N GLU A 87 -19.07 29.44 9.42
CA GLU A 87 -19.86 28.26 9.03
C GLU A 87 -19.22 26.94 9.50
N SER A 88 -18.10 27.03 10.22
CA SER A 88 -17.39 25.89 10.80
C SER A 88 -16.89 26.25 12.20
N TYR A 89 -17.00 25.29 13.13
CA TYR A 89 -16.52 25.43 14.49
C TYR A 89 -15.88 24.12 14.95
N TYR A 90 -14.62 24.17 15.33
CA TYR A 90 -13.93 23.02 15.91
C TYR A 90 -14.25 22.88 17.39
N ASP A 91 -14.83 21.75 17.78
CA ASP A 91 -15.17 21.39 19.15
C ASP A 91 -14.01 20.59 19.78
N ALA A 92 -13.13 21.29 20.46
CA ALA A 92 -11.95 20.68 21.07
C ALA A 92 -12.28 19.70 22.21
N VAL A 93 -13.47 19.79 22.79
CA VAL A 93 -13.93 18.89 23.87
C VAL A 93 -14.39 17.56 23.29
N ASN A 94 -15.21 17.61 22.23
CA ASN A 94 -15.73 16.41 21.58
C ASN A 94 -14.84 15.92 20.43
N LYS A 95 -13.74 16.61 20.14
CA LYS A 95 -12.81 16.27 19.05
C LYS A 95 -13.54 16.05 17.73
N GLY A 96 -13.92 17.16 17.11
CA GLY A 96 -14.61 17.15 15.84
C GLY A 96 -15.07 18.52 15.41
N THR A 97 -15.63 18.58 14.22
CA THR A 97 -16.02 19.84 13.59
C THR A 97 -17.52 19.92 13.39
N TRP A 98 -18.10 20.98 13.88
CA TRP A 98 -19.46 21.41 13.56
C TRP A 98 -19.45 22.23 12.29
N THR A 99 -20.32 21.89 11.35
CA THR A 99 -20.48 22.59 10.07
C THR A 99 -21.91 23.05 9.92
N PHE A 100 -22.10 24.32 9.56
CA PHE A 100 -23.41 24.89 9.26
C PHE A 100 -23.93 24.34 7.93
N THR A 101 -25.07 23.68 7.94
CA THR A 101 -25.64 23.06 6.73
C THR A 101 -26.70 23.94 6.05
N GLY A 102 -27.19 24.96 6.74
CA GLY A 102 -28.14 25.92 6.18
C GLY A 102 -29.28 26.24 7.12
N TYR A 103 -30.13 27.18 6.69
CA TYR A 103 -31.37 27.49 7.35
C TYR A 103 -32.53 26.68 6.76
N ASP A 104 -33.61 26.56 7.56
CA ASP A 104 -34.88 25.98 7.13
C ASP A 104 -35.45 26.65 5.87
N PHE A 105 -35.22 27.95 5.73
CA PHE A 105 -35.55 28.73 4.54
C PHE A 105 -34.49 29.78 4.26
N THR A 106 -34.17 30.01 2.99
CA THR A 106 -33.26 31.10 2.57
C THR A 106 -33.97 32.47 2.61
N LYS A 107 -35.30 32.48 2.45
CA LYS A 107 -36.15 33.68 2.50
C LYS A 107 -37.49 33.33 3.17
N LYS A 108 -38.00 34.25 3.96
CA LYS A 108 -39.35 34.14 4.57
C LYS A 108 -40.18 35.40 4.30
N PRO A 109 -41.47 35.27 3.99
CA PRO A 109 -42.35 36.42 3.84
C PRO A 109 -42.69 37.01 5.21
N VAL A 110 -42.77 38.34 5.30
CA VAL A 110 -43.28 39.04 6.46
C VAL A 110 -44.78 38.80 6.57
N SER A 111 -45.23 38.19 7.66
CA SER A 111 -46.67 37.93 7.90
C SER A 111 -47.31 38.99 8.78
N GLU A 112 -48.64 39.00 8.84
CA GLU A 112 -49.41 39.88 9.73
C GLU A 112 -49.10 39.63 11.22
N TRP A 113 -48.69 38.43 11.56
CA TRP A 113 -48.49 37.99 12.94
C TRP A 113 -47.05 38.24 13.44
N ASP A 114 -46.17 38.78 12.57
CA ASP A 114 -44.78 39.02 12.94
C ASP A 114 -44.58 40.18 13.95
N HIS A 115 -45.66 40.90 14.29
CA HIS A 115 -45.57 41.95 15.32
C HIS A 115 -45.18 41.45 16.72
N LYS A 116 -45.22 40.14 16.95
CA LYS A 116 -44.73 39.49 18.18
C LYS A 116 -43.31 38.91 18.02
N GLY A 117 -42.67 39.09 16.88
CA GLY A 117 -41.28 38.59 16.61
C GLY A 117 -41.19 37.07 16.39
N TRP A 118 -42.32 36.37 16.23
CA TRP A 118 -42.33 34.91 16.24
C TRP A 118 -42.22 34.28 14.86
N ASN A 119 -42.53 34.98 13.79
CA ASN A 119 -42.66 34.38 12.46
C ASN A 119 -41.47 34.67 11.52
N LEU A 120 -40.62 35.64 11.84
CA LEU A 120 -39.39 35.92 11.08
C LEU A 120 -38.16 35.21 11.71
N LYS A 121 -38.39 33.99 12.19
CA LYS A 121 -37.35 33.15 12.78
C LYS A 121 -36.76 32.25 11.71
N PHE A 122 -35.44 32.27 11.57
CA PHE A 122 -34.69 31.35 10.76
C PHE A 122 -34.02 30.30 11.66
N THR A 123 -34.27 29.03 11.36
CA THR A 123 -33.70 27.92 12.12
C THR A 123 -32.54 27.31 11.31
N GLY A 124 -31.34 27.51 11.79
CA GLY A 124 -30.11 26.98 11.17
C GLY A 124 -29.70 25.66 11.77
N THR A 125 -29.30 24.74 10.92
CA THR A 125 -28.86 23.40 11.34
C THR A 125 -27.33 23.29 11.26
N TRP A 126 -26.74 22.71 12.31
CA TRP A 126 -25.33 22.39 12.38
C TRP A 126 -25.13 20.88 12.52
N THR A 127 -24.26 20.29 11.72
CA THR A 127 -23.91 18.88 11.81
C THR A 127 -22.52 18.70 12.35
N PHE A 128 -22.34 17.72 13.22
CA PHE A 128 -21.07 17.37 13.81
C PHE A 128 -20.45 16.19 13.09
N VAL A 129 -19.16 16.31 12.76
CA VAL A 129 -18.33 15.22 12.27
C VAL A 129 -17.18 15.05 13.25
N ALA A 130 -17.08 13.88 13.86
CA ALA A 130 -15.98 13.55 14.77
C ALA A 130 -14.65 13.42 14.01
N ASP A 131 -13.57 13.74 14.69
CA ASP A 131 -12.21 13.49 14.19
C ASP A 131 -11.99 11.99 14.02
N LYS A 132 -11.23 11.64 13.00
CA LYS A 132 -10.74 10.29 12.77
C LYS A 132 -9.26 10.21 13.12
N TYR A 133 -8.86 9.08 13.64
CA TYR A 133 -7.52 8.85 14.14
C TYR A 133 -6.83 7.75 13.34
N SER A 134 -5.56 7.96 13.01
CA SER A 134 -4.75 6.98 12.28
C SER A 134 -4.07 5.99 13.21
N GLU A 135 -3.74 4.82 12.68
CA GLU A 135 -2.77 3.92 13.29
C GLU A 135 -1.38 4.15 12.71
N ASN A 136 -0.37 4.00 13.54
CA ASN A 136 1.03 4.15 13.16
C ASN A 136 1.84 3.01 13.77
N TYR A 137 2.96 2.72 13.16
CA TYR A 137 3.88 1.67 13.55
C TYR A 137 5.30 2.20 13.70
N GLU A 138 5.99 1.72 14.71
CA GLU A 138 7.40 2.01 14.93
C GLU A 138 8.12 0.73 15.30
N PHE A 139 9.28 0.48 14.69
CA PHE A 139 10.13 -0.64 15.05
C PHE A 139 11.34 -0.19 15.85
N VAL A 140 11.61 -0.92 16.93
CA VAL A 140 12.75 -0.67 17.82
C VAL A 140 13.54 -1.96 18.04
N SER A 141 14.83 -1.82 18.30
CA SER A 141 15.65 -2.94 18.72
C SER A 141 15.32 -3.34 20.16
N SER A 142 15.26 -4.63 20.42
CA SER A 142 15.17 -5.17 21.79
C SER A 142 16.46 -4.93 22.58
N ASP A 143 17.60 -4.76 21.90
CA ASP A 143 18.87 -4.36 22.47
C ASP A 143 19.16 -2.88 22.12
N PRO A 144 19.09 -1.96 23.09
CA PRO A 144 19.32 -0.53 22.86
C PRO A 144 20.71 -0.20 22.31
N SER A 145 21.70 -1.08 22.47
CA SER A 145 23.05 -0.90 21.96
C SER A 145 23.15 -1.18 20.45
N ARG A 146 22.16 -1.81 19.85
CA ARG A 146 22.09 -2.17 18.44
C ARG A 146 21.06 -1.35 17.71
N THR A 147 21.47 -0.68 16.66
CA THR A 147 20.56 0.08 15.79
C THR A 147 19.91 -0.84 14.76
N LEU A 148 18.60 -0.75 14.61
CA LEU A 148 17.89 -1.48 13.53
C LEU A 148 18.35 -1.02 12.16
N PRO A 149 18.64 -1.97 11.24
CA PRO A 149 18.89 -1.66 9.83
C PRO A 149 17.73 -0.88 9.17
N ALA A 150 18.05 -0.04 8.21
CA ALA A 150 17.04 0.68 7.45
C ALA A 150 16.04 -0.27 6.74
N ALA A 151 16.53 -1.42 6.28
CA ALA A 151 15.71 -2.46 5.66
C ALA A 151 14.65 -3.02 6.63
N VAL A 152 15.02 -3.27 7.91
CA VAL A 152 14.05 -3.71 8.94
C VAL A 152 13.04 -2.62 9.26
N LYS A 153 13.49 -1.36 9.35
CA LYS A 153 12.58 -0.22 9.54
C LYS A 153 11.57 -0.06 8.39
N ALA A 154 11.98 -0.39 7.18
CA ALA A 154 11.12 -0.35 6.00
C ALA A 154 10.03 -1.43 5.97
N LEU A 155 10.10 -2.44 6.85
CA LEU A 155 9.07 -3.47 7.01
C LEU A 155 7.89 -3.02 7.88
N THR A 156 7.93 -1.79 8.43
CA THR A 156 6.79 -1.24 9.18
C THR A 156 5.55 -1.21 8.29
N PRO A 157 4.41 -1.73 8.78
CA PRO A 157 3.15 -1.63 8.06
C PRO A 157 2.80 -0.17 7.77
N SER A 158 2.25 0.08 6.60
CA SER A 158 1.72 1.38 6.21
C SER A 158 0.32 1.21 5.66
N ASN A 159 -0.64 1.87 6.28
CA ASN A 159 -2.00 1.94 5.80
C ASN A 159 -2.56 3.36 5.94
N THR A 160 -3.72 3.60 5.35
CA THR A 160 -4.44 4.87 5.38
C THR A 160 -5.74 4.77 6.18
N ASN A 161 -5.89 3.72 6.99
CA ASN A 161 -7.07 3.49 7.80
C ASN A 161 -7.25 4.60 8.84
N THR A 162 -8.50 4.93 9.10
CA THR A 162 -8.86 5.90 10.12
C THR A 162 -10.02 5.35 10.95
N TYR A 163 -9.99 5.63 12.24
CA TYR A 163 -10.86 5.04 13.25
C TYR A 163 -11.59 6.09 14.07
N ASP A 164 -12.74 5.73 14.61
CA ASP A 164 -13.48 6.56 15.55
C ASP A 164 -12.88 6.46 16.96
N ASN A 165 -13.08 7.50 17.75
CA ASN A 165 -12.73 7.46 19.17
C ASN A 165 -13.50 6.33 19.90
N GLY A 166 -12.79 5.52 20.68
CA GLY A 166 -13.35 4.34 21.36
C GLY A 166 -13.32 3.06 20.53
N GLU A 167 -12.95 3.11 19.25
CA GLU A 167 -12.80 1.95 18.41
C GLU A 167 -11.55 1.15 18.78
N THR A 168 -11.62 -0.18 18.66
CA THR A 168 -10.47 -1.07 18.91
C THR A 168 -9.74 -1.33 17.61
N VAL A 169 -8.46 -0.99 17.58
CA VAL A 169 -7.54 -1.21 16.46
C VAL A 169 -6.66 -2.40 16.78
N PHE A 170 -6.53 -3.33 15.85
CA PHE A 170 -5.64 -4.49 15.96
C PHE A 170 -4.35 -4.23 15.18
N ALA A 171 -3.22 -4.63 15.78
CA ALA A 171 -1.93 -4.47 15.14
C ALA A 171 -1.81 -5.31 13.85
N GLU A 172 -1.35 -4.68 12.77
CA GLU A 172 -1.00 -5.36 11.53
C GLU A 172 0.45 -5.84 11.60
N TYR A 173 0.69 -7.13 11.34
CA TYR A 173 2.03 -7.70 11.39
C TYR A 173 2.87 -7.30 10.19
N PRO A 174 4.21 -7.17 10.36
CA PRO A 174 5.10 -6.92 9.24
C PRO A 174 5.03 -8.06 8.22
N ARG A 175 5.26 -7.74 6.95
CA ARG A 175 5.25 -8.71 5.86
C ARG A 175 6.28 -9.82 6.05
N GLU A 176 7.42 -9.48 6.61
CA GLU A 176 8.52 -10.40 6.93
C GLU A 176 8.82 -10.33 8.42
N MET A 177 8.95 -11.49 9.03
CA MET A 177 9.18 -11.65 10.48
C MET A 177 10.65 -11.87 10.82
N THR A 178 11.49 -12.02 9.80
CA THR A 178 12.95 -12.20 9.93
C THR A 178 13.66 -11.39 8.86
N TYR A 179 14.86 -10.94 9.16
CA TYR A 179 15.73 -10.23 8.23
C TYR A 179 17.18 -10.67 8.44
N MET A 180 17.81 -11.23 7.39
CA MET A 180 19.21 -11.59 7.38
C MET A 180 20.08 -10.36 7.22
N ASP A 181 20.87 -10.06 8.22
CA ASP A 181 21.82 -8.95 8.25
C ASP A 181 23.24 -9.47 8.00
N PHE A 182 23.61 -9.58 6.73
CA PHE A 182 24.93 -10.07 6.36
C PHE A 182 26.08 -9.17 6.81
N ASP A 183 25.84 -7.87 6.94
CA ASP A 183 26.88 -6.92 7.33
C ASP A 183 27.25 -7.06 8.81
N ASN A 184 26.30 -7.44 9.65
CA ASN A 184 26.47 -7.68 11.07
C ASN A 184 26.51 -9.18 11.41
N GLU A 185 26.51 -10.04 10.41
CA GLU A 185 26.58 -11.51 10.54
C GLU A 185 25.56 -12.05 11.53
N GLY A 186 24.27 -11.77 11.27
CA GLY A 186 23.20 -12.24 12.13
C GLY A 186 21.81 -12.07 11.51
N THR A 187 20.82 -12.50 12.24
CA THR A 187 19.41 -12.42 11.84
C THR A 187 18.61 -11.61 12.84
N TRP A 188 17.91 -10.60 12.34
CA TRP A 188 16.88 -9.90 13.07
C TRP A 188 15.57 -10.68 13.02
N LYS A 189 14.92 -10.82 14.17
CA LYS A 189 13.64 -11.51 14.32
C LYS A 189 12.64 -10.59 15.00
N PHE A 190 11.43 -10.54 14.48
CA PHE A 190 10.34 -9.80 15.08
C PHE A 190 9.79 -10.54 16.30
N ASP A 191 9.85 -9.89 17.47
CA ASP A 191 9.42 -10.47 18.74
C ASP A 191 7.94 -10.20 19.04
N GLY A 192 7.35 -9.20 18.36
CA GLY A 192 5.97 -8.78 18.54
C GLY A 192 5.83 -7.29 18.85
N TYR A 193 4.58 -6.86 18.91
CA TYR A 193 4.22 -5.50 19.33
C TYR A 193 4.06 -5.42 20.86
N ASP A 194 4.12 -4.18 21.36
CA ASP A 194 3.82 -3.85 22.77
C ASP A 194 2.38 -4.23 23.16
N ALA A 195 1.45 -4.30 22.20
CA ALA A 195 0.09 -4.81 22.36
C ALA A 195 -0.45 -5.32 21.02
N ASN A 196 -1.30 -6.36 21.06
CA ASN A 196 -1.98 -6.90 19.86
C ASN A 196 -3.15 -6.02 19.41
N SER A 197 -3.69 -5.20 20.30
CA SER A 197 -4.74 -4.23 20.01
C SER A 197 -4.69 -3.05 20.97
N LYS A 198 -5.17 -1.90 20.51
CA LYS A 198 -5.29 -0.69 21.32
C LYS A 198 -6.62 0.00 21.04
N VAL A 199 -7.17 0.66 22.05
CA VAL A 199 -8.39 1.47 21.90
C VAL A 199 -7.98 2.90 21.54
N VAL A 200 -8.62 3.48 20.53
CA VAL A 200 -8.45 4.89 20.16
C VAL A 200 -8.95 5.77 21.29
N ASN A 201 -8.09 6.62 21.81
CA ASN A 201 -8.42 7.56 22.89
C ASN A 201 -8.04 8.99 22.49
N GLN A 202 -8.81 9.57 21.56
CA GLN A 202 -8.70 10.95 21.09
C GLN A 202 -7.29 11.32 20.57
N ASP A 203 -6.52 10.31 20.14
CA ASP A 203 -5.19 10.46 19.55
C ASP A 203 -4.90 9.30 18.62
N LYS A 204 -3.85 9.44 17.81
CA LYS A 204 -3.35 8.35 16.96
C LYS A 204 -2.94 7.14 17.79
N VAL A 205 -3.17 5.96 17.26
CA VAL A 205 -2.69 4.71 17.85
C VAL A 205 -1.27 4.44 17.34
N LEU A 206 -0.33 4.22 18.25
CA LEU A 206 1.04 3.82 17.92
C LEU A 206 1.29 2.40 18.43
N PHE A 207 1.67 1.48 17.52
CA PHE A 207 2.17 0.16 17.86
C PHE A 207 3.70 0.14 17.78
N THR A 208 4.35 -0.24 18.88
CA THR A 208 5.80 -0.36 18.93
C THR A 208 6.20 -1.83 18.83
N GLY A 209 6.76 -2.21 17.67
CA GLY A 209 7.25 -3.57 17.41
C GLY A 209 8.71 -3.72 17.79
N LYS A 210 9.04 -4.81 18.48
CA LYS A 210 10.39 -5.14 18.93
C LYS A 210 11.04 -6.15 18.00
N TRP A 211 12.31 -5.95 17.75
CA TRP A 211 13.17 -6.86 16.98
C TRP A 211 14.39 -7.24 17.79
N SER A 212 14.65 -8.52 17.91
CA SER A 212 15.87 -9.07 18.51
C SER A 212 16.86 -9.49 17.45
N PHE A 213 18.14 -9.38 17.75
CA PHE A 213 19.25 -9.79 16.90
C PHE A 213 19.89 -11.07 17.43
N ALA A 214 19.99 -12.07 16.57
CA ALA A 214 20.74 -13.29 16.83
C ALA A 214 21.99 -13.31 15.92
N PRO A 215 23.22 -13.29 16.50
CA PRO A 215 24.42 -13.41 15.67
C PRO A 215 24.47 -14.80 15.05
N HIS A 216 24.97 -14.89 13.83
CA HIS A 216 25.22 -16.16 13.16
C HIS A 216 26.46 -16.83 13.72
N ARG A 217 26.47 -18.15 13.64
CA ARG A 217 27.66 -18.96 13.79
C ARG A 217 28.12 -19.47 12.43
N ASP A 218 29.41 -19.78 12.33
CA ASP A 218 29.90 -20.53 11.20
C ASP A 218 29.24 -21.91 11.15
N LYS A 219 28.97 -22.38 9.94
CA LYS A 219 28.38 -23.68 9.67
C LYS A 219 29.35 -24.58 8.89
N THR A 220 29.20 -25.88 9.07
CA THR A 220 29.92 -26.87 8.27
C THR A 220 29.10 -27.23 7.05
N VAL A 221 29.72 -27.10 5.88
CA VAL A 221 29.14 -27.52 4.59
C VAL A 221 29.87 -28.79 4.16
N SER A 222 29.16 -29.90 4.11
CA SER A 222 29.58 -31.15 3.55
C SER A 222 29.20 -31.24 2.08
N PHE A 223 29.88 -32.11 1.31
CA PHE A 223 29.63 -32.26 -0.12
C PHE A 223 29.23 -33.70 -0.43
N ASN A 224 28.35 -33.86 -1.41
CA ASN A 224 27.93 -35.17 -1.92
C ASN A 224 27.83 -35.16 -3.44
N PHE A 225 28.07 -36.29 -4.10
CA PHE A 225 27.92 -36.45 -5.54
C PHE A 225 26.75 -37.37 -5.84
N VAL A 226 25.87 -36.96 -6.76
CA VAL A 226 24.74 -37.76 -7.25
C VAL A 226 24.73 -37.83 -8.77
N SER A 227 24.29 -38.97 -9.28
CA SER A 227 24.09 -39.15 -10.71
C SER A 227 22.67 -38.78 -11.09
N ASP A 228 22.53 -37.89 -12.09
CA ASP A 228 21.25 -37.61 -12.75
C ASP A 228 21.02 -38.48 -13.98
N THR A 229 21.98 -39.41 -14.30
CA THR A 229 21.81 -40.38 -15.39
C THR A 229 21.13 -41.63 -14.88
N PRO A 230 19.90 -41.96 -15.34
CA PRO A 230 19.16 -43.14 -14.88
C PRO A 230 19.97 -44.43 -15.03
N GLY A 231 20.08 -45.21 -13.95
CA GLY A 231 20.74 -46.51 -13.96
C GLY A 231 22.27 -46.48 -14.00
N LYS A 232 22.89 -45.28 -13.91
CA LYS A 232 24.33 -45.10 -13.82
C LYS A 232 24.75 -44.61 -12.45
N ALA A 233 25.58 -45.33 -11.74
CA ALA A 233 26.14 -44.92 -10.46
C ALA A 233 27.44 -44.10 -10.70
N ILE A 234 27.70 -43.14 -9.82
CA ILE A 234 28.97 -42.40 -9.80
C ILE A 234 30.11 -43.38 -9.56
N PRO A 235 31.17 -43.37 -10.37
CA PRO A 235 32.39 -44.22 -10.18
C PRO A 235 33.06 -43.92 -8.85
N ASP A 236 33.67 -44.95 -8.26
CA ASP A 236 34.35 -44.78 -6.95
C ASP A 236 35.53 -43.80 -7.03
N ASP A 237 36.26 -43.76 -8.14
CA ASP A 237 37.33 -42.80 -8.36
C ASP A 237 36.83 -41.37 -8.45
N LEU A 238 35.63 -41.14 -8.98
CA LEU A 238 35.00 -39.84 -8.98
C LEU A 238 34.46 -39.50 -7.56
N LYS A 239 33.88 -40.47 -6.84
CA LYS A 239 33.48 -40.28 -5.44
C LYS A 239 34.67 -39.92 -4.55
N ALA A 240 35.85 -40.50 -4.81
CA ALA A 240 37.06 -40.18 -4.06
C ALA A 240 37.50 -38.71 -4.20
N GLN A 241 36.95 -37.99 -5.18
CA GLN A 241 37.21 -36.55 -5.40
C GLN A 241 36.20 -35.64 -4.66
N ILE A 242 35.26 -36.19 -3.87
CA ILE A 242 34.37 -35.38 -3.05
C ILE A 242 35.19 -34.49 -2.13
N PRO A 243 34.97 -33.16 -2.16
CA PRO A 243 35.71 -32.23 -1.33
C PRO A 243 35.56 -32.51 0.15
N ALA A 244 36.60 -32.21 0.93
CA ALA A 244 36.46 -32.18 2.38
C ALA A 244 35.43 -31.12 2.81
N PRO A 245 34.70 -31.34 3.92
CA PRO A 245 33.83 -30.33 4.46
C PRO A 245 34.54 -29.00 4.71
N ILE A 246 33.86 -27.89 4.44
CA ILE A 246 34.35 -26.53 4.72
C ILE A 246 33.56 -25.88 5.81
N THR A 247 34.19 -24.99 6.60
CA THR A 247 33.51 -24.12 7.55
C THR A 247 33.36 -22.74 6.93
N THR A 248 32.14 -22.19 6.95
CA THR A 248 31.83 -20.91 6.34
C THR A 248 30.76 -20.16 7.09
N SER A 249 30.84 -18.83 7.12
CA SER A 249 29.72 -18.00 7.58
C SER A 249 28.57 -18.07 6.57
N PRO A 250 27.32 -17.81 6.99
CA PRO A 250 26.19 -17.68 6.07
C PRO A 250 26.43 -16.59 5.00
N LYS A 251 27.11 -15.51 5.34
CA LYS A 251 27.50 -14.43 4.43
C LYS A 251 28.37 -14.94 3.27
N ASP A 252 29.40 -15.72 3.58
CA ASP A 252 30.42 -16.17 2.62
C ASP A 252 30.05 -17.51 1.97
N TYR A 253 28.90 -18.09 2.33
CA TYR A 253 28.48 -19.43 1.90
C TYR A 253 28.54 -19.60 0.38
N SER A 254 27.90 -18.74 -0.38
CA SER A 254 27.81 -18.90 -1.83
C SER A 254 29.19 -18.78 -2.51
N ASP A 255 30.05 -17.90 -2.03
CA ASP A 255 31.38 -17.69 -2.60
C ASP A 255 32.31 -18.83 -2.24
N ASN A 256 32.24 -19.34 -1.01
CA ASN A 256 33.04 -20.50 -0.59
C ASN A 256 32.62 -21.78 -1.32
N VAL A 257 31.30 -22.01 -1.51
CA VAL A 257 30.79 -23.13 -2.32
C VAL A 257 31.20 -22.99 -3.79
N LYS A 258 31.08 -21.80 -4.38
CA LYS A 258 31.52 -21.53 -5.76
C LYS A 258 33.03 -21.79 -5.95
N ASN A 259 33.85 -21.46 -4.96
CA ASN A 259 35.28 -21.73 -4.99
C ASN A 259 35.55 -23.23 -5.05
N VAL A 260 34.79 -24.04 -4.30
CA VAL A 260 34.89 -25.51 -4.38
C VAL A 260 34.41 -26.02 -5.74
N LEU A 261 33.30 -25.48 -6.26
CA LEU A 261 32.72 -25.88 -7.57
C LEU A 261 33.67 -25.62 -8.74
N ARG A 262 34.53 -24.61 -8.65
CA ARG A 262 35.39 -24.17 -9.75
C ARG A 262 36.34 -25.27 -10.24
N ASP A 263 36.66 -26.25 -9.40
CA ASP A 263 37.60 -27.30 -9.70
C ASP A 263 36.93 -28.54 -10.37
N PHE A 264 35.59 -28.50 -10.52
CA PHE A 264 34.84 -29.61 -11.10
C PHE A 264 34.20 -29.22 -12.45
N TYR A 265 34.59 -29.94 -13.51
CA TYR A 265 34.01 -29.77 -14.85
C TYR A 265 33.62 -31.10 -15.48
N THR A 266 34.60 -31.99 -15.64
CA THR A 266 34.40 -33.28 -16.29
C THR A 266 35.28 -34.34 -15.67
N TYR A 267 34.82 -35.59 -15.71
CA TYR A 267 35.63 -36.78 -15.33
C TYR A 267 35.50 -37.82 -16.44
N THR A 268 36.63 -38.30 -16.96
CA THR A 268 36.67 -39.37 -17.98
C THR A 268 36.52 -40.71 -17.30
N ASP A 269 35.50 -41.47 -17.67
CA ASP A 269 35.22 -42.82 -17.20
C ASP A 269 35.64 -43.83 -18.26
N GLU A 270 36.88 -44.26 -18.21
CA GLU A 270 37.43 -45.23 -19.17
C GLU A 270 36.72 -46.58 -19.08
N GLU A 271 36.30 -46.99 -17.89
CA GLU A 271 35.62 -48.26 -17.69
C GLU A 271 34.30 -48.31 -18.41
N ASN A 272 33.51 -47.22 -18.35
CA ASN A 272 32.22 -47.13 -19.02
C ASN A 272 32.29 -46.45 -20.40
N ASP A 273 33.49 -46.05 -20.83
CA ASP A 273 33.72 -45.38 -22.12
C ASP A 273 32.84 -44.15 -22.30
N GLY A 274 33.07 -43.15 -21.46
CA GLY A 274 32.29 -41.91 -21.48
C GLY A 274 32.87 -40.85 -20.56
N THR A 275 32.11 -39.78 -20.43
CA THR A 275 32.50 -38.62 -19.63
C THR A 275 31.38 -38.21 -18.71
N TRP A 276 31.67 -38.07 -17.45
CA TRP A 276 30.80 -37.43 -16.48
C TRP A 276 30.99 -35.94 -16.57
N LYS A 277 29.89 -35.20 -16.69
CA LYS A 277 29.85 -33.75 -16.71
C LYS A 277 29.15 -33.23 -15.45
N PHE A 278 29.80 -32.29 -14.77
CA PHE A 278 29.23 -31.60 -13.64
C PHE A 278 28.19 -30.62 -14.13
N ILE A 279 26.99 -30.61 -13.49
CA ILE A 279 25.93 -29.63 -13.73
C ILE A 279 26.07 -28.55 -12.66
N ALA A 280 26.65 -27.41 -13.03
CA ALA A 280 26.72 -26.25 -12.13
C ALA A 280 25.36 -25.61 -11.96
N PRO A 281 24.93 -25.25 -10.74
CA PRO A 281 23.74 -24.48 -10.54
C PRO A 281 23.89 -23.05 -11.08
N GLU A 282 22.82 -22.46 -11.58
CA GLU A 282 22.83 -21.07 -12.07
C GLU A 282 23.09 -20.06 -10.94
N VAL A 283 22.55 -20.33 -9.76
CA VAL A 283 22.66 -19.46 -8.59
C VAL A 283 22.92 -20.30 -7.34
N ILE A 284 23.83 -19.83 -6.49
CA ILE A 284 24.05 -20.37 -5.15
C ILE A 284 23.64 -19.27 -4.17
N GLU A 285 22.52 -19.49 -3.48
CA GLU A 285 21.99 -18.54 -2.50
C GLU A 285 22.65 -18.74 -1.13
N ASN A 286 22.84 -17.64 -0.40
CA ASN A 286 23.25 -17.73 0.98
C ASN A 286 22.09 -18.25 1.83
N PRO A 287 22.31 -19.24 2.71
CA PRO A 287 21.28 -19.75 3.59
C PRO A 287 20.88 -18.70 4.63
N THR A 288 19.63 -18.79 5.08
CA THR A 288 19.08 -17.90 6.13
C THR A 288 19.25 -18.48 7.54
N ASP A 289 19.83 -19.66 7.67
CA ASP A 289 20.10 -20.37 8.91
C ASP A 289 21.60 -20.63 9.09
N ASP A 290 22.01 -21.07 10.27
CA ASP A 290 23.37 -21.45 10.65
C ASP A 290 23.49 -22.96 10.87
N GLU A 291 22.53 -23.75 10.41
CA GLU A 291 22.60 -25.20 10.53
C GLU A 291 23.62 -25.79 9.54
N ASP A 292 24.31 -26.86 9.98
CA ASP A 292 25.21 -27.60 9.10
C ASP A 292 24.42 -28.17 7.92
N SER A 293 25.02 -28.15 6.73
CA SER A 293 24.31 -28.50 5.50
C SER A 293 25.18 -29.39 4.58
N THR A 294 24.52 -30.06 3.63
CA THR A 294 25.17 -30.82 2.60
C THR A 294 24.83 -30.22 1.24
N TYR A 295 25.86 -29.84 0.51
CA TYR A 295 25.70 -29.39 -0.87
C TYR A 295 25.88 -30.60 -1.81
N THR A 296 24.86 -30.83 -2.65
CA THR A 296 24.86 -31.99 -3.58
C THR A 296 25.30 -31.57 -4.98
N PHE A 297 26.33 -32.23 -5.49
CA PHE A 297 26.85 -32.05 -6.84
C PHE A 297 26.16 -33.02 -7.77
N HIS A 298 25.55 -32.48 -8.82
CA HIS A 298 24.84 -33.24 -9.84
C HIS A 298 25.74 -33.55 -11.04
N TRP A 299 25.79 -34.82 -11.43
CA TRP A 299 26.59 -35.28 -12.52
C TRP A 299 25.76 -36.03 -13.55
N VAL A 300 26.02 -35.77 -14.85
CA VAL A 300 25.40 -36.49 -15.97
C VAL A 300 26.47 -37.23 -16.72
N PHE A 301 26.23 -38.51 -17.01
CA PHE A 301 27.12 -39.33 -17.84
C PHE A 301 26.77 -39.20 -19.30
N GLU A 302 27.74 -38.88 -20.12
CA GLU A 302 27.67 -38.90 -21.58
C GLU A 302 28.58 -40.01 -22.12
N PRO A 303 28.03 -41.06 -22.76
CA PRO A 303 28.84 -42.12 -23.35
C PRO A 303 29.61 -41.60 -24.56
N THR A 304 30.83 -42.14 -24.74
CA THR A 304 31.63 -41.89 -25.93
C THR A 304 30.92 -42.51 -27.14
N LYS A 305 30.88 -41.78 -28.20
CA LYS A 305 30.27 -42.19 -29.45
C LYS A 305 31.37 -42.69 -30.41
N HIS A 306 31.16 -43.87 -30.99
CA HIS A 306 32.06 -44.51 -31.93
C HIS A 306 31.39 -44.63 -33.30
N SER A 307 32.14 -44.24 -34.32
CA SER A 307 31.72 -44.42 -35.71
C SER A 307 32.26 -45.73 -36.25
N VAL A 308 31.45 -46.38 -37.10
CA VAL A 308 31.90 -47.57 -37.81
C VAL A 308 32.49 -47.15 -39.16
N TYR A 309 33.72 -47.57 -39.38
CA TYR A 309 34.42 -47.33 -40.64
C TYR A 309 34.51 -48.61 -41.42
N TYR A 310 34.45 -48.52 -42.75
CA TYR A 310 34.60 -49.59 -43.66
C TYR A 310 35.81 -49.34 -44.51
N ASP A 311 36.61 -50.41 -44.69
CA ASP A 311 37.76 -50.39 -45.58
C ASP A 311 37.62 -51.49 -46.63
N PHE A 312 37.96 -51.15 -47.86
CA PHE A 312 37.84 -52.07 -48.98
C PHE A 312 39.23 -52.44 -49.49
N TYR A 313 39.43 -53.72 -49.60
CA TYR A 313 40.66 -54.29 -50.13
C TYR A 313 40.33 -55.04 -51.44
N THR A 314 41.30 -55.05 -52.29
CA THR A 314 41.29 -55.93 -53.52
C THR A 314 42.48 -56.88 -53.49
N ASP A 315 42.23 -58.09 -53.89
CA ASP A 315 43.28 -59.11 -54.12
C ASP A 315 43.90 -59.01 -55.52
N SER A 316 43.37 -58.15 -56.37
CA SER A 316 43.84 -57.94 -57.72
C SER A 316 45.17 -57.20 -57.76
N LYS A 317 46.04 -57.67 -58.59
CA LYS A 317 47.34 -57.05 -58.85
C LYS A 317 47.46 -56.61 -60.29
N ASP A 318 48.20 -55.55 -60.51
CA ASP A 318 48.52 -55.05 -61.81
C ASP A 318 49.56 -55.99 -62.50
N SER A 319 49.88 -55.72 -63.74
CA SER A 319 50.88 -56.53 -64.50
C SER A 319 52.30 -56.47 -63.89
N SER A 320 52.54 -55.57 -62.98
CA SER A 320 53.81 -55.38 -62.25
C SER A 320 53.79 -56.05 -60.86
N GLY A 321 52.68 -56.64 -60.46
CA GLY A 321 52.49 -57.31 -59.15
C GLY A 321 52.08 -56.41 -58.00
N ASN A 322 51.75 -55.10 -58.22
CA ASN A 322 51.25 -54.19 -57.22
C ASN A 322 49.77 -54.36 -57.02
N LEU A 323 49.30 -54.17 -55.80
CA LEU A 323 47.85 -54.17 -55.49
C LEU A 323 47.17 -53.06 -56.25
N ILE A 324 46.06 -53.37 -56.90
CA ILE A 324 45.16 -52.38 -57.51
C ILE A 324 44.17 -51.86 -56.39
N TYR A 325 44.22 -50.57 -56.08
CA TYR A 325 43.37 -50.02 -55.09
C TYR A 325 41.88 -49.98 -55.58
N PRO A 326 40.92 -50.29 -54.71
CA PRO A 326 39.51 -50.16 -55.08
C PRO A 326 39.19 -48.71 -55.47
N PRO A 327 38.28 -48.52 -56.46
CA PRO A 327 37.86 -47.17 -56.83
C PRO A 327 37.14 -46.50 -55.70
N HIS A 328 37.38 -45.20 -55.50
CA HIS A 328 36.79 -44.38 -54.44
C HIS A 328 35.24 -44.47 -54.40
N THR A 329 34.61 -44.67 -55.58
CA THR A 329 33.16 -44.84 -55.73
C THR A 329 32.57 -46.02 -54.93
N LEU A 330 33.40 -46.99 -54.52
CA LEU A 330 32.92 -48.09 -53.64
C LEU A 330 32.57 -47.59 -52.24
N TYR A 331 33.23 -46.54 -51.77
CA TYR A 331 32.94 -45.96 -50.47
C TYR A 331 31.59 -45.20 -50.47
N ASP A 332 31.15 -44.69 -51.63
CA ASP A 332 29.86 -44.04 -51.82
C ASP A 332 28.69 -45.00 -51.73
N LEU A 333 28.93 -46.32 -51.89
CA LEU A 333 27.93 -47.38 -51.79
C LEU A 333 27.57 -47.73 -50.33
N ILE A 334 28.24 -47.15 -49.35
CA ILE A 334 27.96 -47.37 -47.94
C ILE A 334 27.45 -46.09 -47.34
N THR A 335 26.20 -46.08 -46.91
CA THR A 335 25.65 -45.01 -46.13
C THR A 335 26.09 -45.17 -44.68
N TYR A 336 26.80 -44.18 -44.14
CA TYR A 336 27.17 -44.16 -42.73
C TYR A 336 25.92 -44.24 -41.87
N GLU A 337 25.94 -45.13 -40.89
CA GLU A 337 24.89 -45.23 -39.89
C GLU A 337 25.17 -44.28 -38.74
N ARG A 338 24.23 -44.30 -37.76
CA ARG A 338 24.38 -43.58 -36.50
C ARG A 338 25.66 -43.97 -35.78
N GLU A 339 26.14 -43.12 -34.93
CA GLU A 339 27.17 -43.43 -33.96
C GLU A 339 26.67 -44.45 -32.92
N PHE A 340 27.56 -45.26 -32.41
CA PHE A 340 27.29 -46.31 -31.42
C PHE A 340 28.01 -46.03 -30.12
N VAL A 341 27.44 -46.46 -28.99
CA VAL A 341 28.08 -46.40 -27.68
C VAL A 341 28.57 -47.78 -27.27
N LYS A 342 29.49 -47.83 -26.30
CA LYS A 342 30.04 -49.09 -25.77
C LYS A 342 28.91 -50.08 -25.41
N GLY A 343 29.04 -51.31 -25.91
CA GLY A 343 28.08 -52.41 -25.70
C GLY A 343 26.95 -52.49 -26.73
N GLU A 344 26.76 -51.48 -27.57
CA GLU A 344 25.86 -51.60 -28.72
C GLU A 344 26.47 -52.51 -29.81
N LYS A 345 25.60 -53.25 -30.49
CA LYS A 345 26.06 -54.12 -31.61
C LYS A 345 25.91 -53.33 -32.91
N ALA A 346 27.03 -53.01 -33.54
CA ALA A 346 27.07 -52.58 -34.92
C ALA A 346 26.95 -53.77 -35.86
N ARG A 347 26.06 -53.67 -36.88
CA ARG A 347 25.95 -54.70 -37.92
C ARG A 347 26.68 -54.22 -39.18
N VAL A 348 27.46 -55.13 -39.76
CA VAL A 348 28.10 -54.87 -41.06
C VAL A 348 26.98 -54.64 -42.10
N LYS A 349 27.02 -53.49 -42.77
CA LYS A 349 26.21 -53.22 -43.94
C LYS A 349 26.93 -53.69 -45.20
N MET A 350 26.23 -54.46 -45.98
CA MET A 350 26.73 -54.85 -47.30
C MET A 350 26.49 -53.71 -48.29
N PRO A 351 27.43 -53.44 -49.21
CA PRO A 351 27.21 -52.48 -50.28
C PRO A 351 25.93 -52.79 -51.04
N SER A 352 25.15 -51.78 -51.42
CA SER A 352 23.97 -52.00 -52.26
C SER A 352 24.43 -52.50 -53.63
N LYS A 353 23.89 -53.64 -54.06
CA LYS A 353 24.04 -54.07 -55.46
C LYS A 353 23.24 -53.09 -56.33
N THR A 354 23.93 -52.30 -57.16
CA THR A 354 23.34 -51.55 -58.25
C THR A 354 22.86 -52.51 -59.33
#